data_406a4bf3e3ffcc0fd2dd842e1a63f142
#
_entry.id   406a4bf3e3ffcc0fd2dd842e1a63f142
#
_cell.length_a   1.000
_cell.length_b   1.000
_cell.length_c   1.000
_cell.angle_alpha   90.00
_cell.angle_beta   90.00
_cell.angle_gamma   90.00
#
_symmetry.space_group_name_H-M   'P 1'
#
loop_
_entity.id
_entity.type
_entity.pdbx_description
1 polymer ?
#
loop_
_entity_poly.entity_id
_entity_poly.type
_entity_poly.pdbx_seq_one_letter_code
_entity_poly.pdbx_strand_id
1 'polypeptide(L)'
;MKKFILLFLLLAGTQAFAQYVPDWHQGELKKKGTVLALQGVKLDKVTTQAILDQVGGPEMVAAWDKYRKERGWGIGLTAGGYTLAAAGFCFGGVYVLAGVVGTIFVAIGGQEAVDKMWADLGPKVQIGGAAMLTGLAVGTTGVVLLCVGNGNMKKLARTCDAAGLEPVPAAQLTFGPTPSGVGLALRF
;
A
#
# COMPACT_ATOMS: atom_id res chain seq x y z
N MET A 1 -14.26 30.28 -37.99
CA MET A 1 -14.52 30.65 -36.59
C MET A 1 -14.59 29.43 -35.65
N LYS A 2 -15.33 28.36 -35.94
CA LYS A 2 -15.45 27.17 -35.05
C LYS A 2 -14.11 26.49 -34.70
N LYS A 3 -13.15 26.42 -35.63
CA LYS A 3 -11.82 25.80 -35.40
C LYS A 3 -10.93 26.61 -34.45
N PHE A 4 -11.09 27.96 -34.40
CA PHE A 4 -10.36 28.84 -33.49
C PHE A 4 -10.87 28.70 -32.06
N ILE A 5 -12.17 28.53 -31.86
CA ILE A 5 -12.77 28.32 -30.55
C ILE A 5 -12.31 26.98 -29.93
N LEU A 6 -12.20 25.94 -30.76
CA LEU A 6 -11.74 24.63 -30.32
C LEU A 6 -10.25 24.67 -29.91
N LEU A 7 -9.41 25.40 -30.65
CA LEU A 7 -8.00 25.60 -30.32
C LEU A 7 -7.84 26.40 -29.02
N PHE A 8 -8.68 27.40 -28.79
CA PHE A 8 -8.68 28.22 -27.58
C PHE A 8 -9.14 27.42 -26.36
N LEU A 9 -10.15 26.55 -26.51
CA LEU A 9 -10.61 25.63 -25.46
C LEU A 9 -9.54 24.57 -25.13
N LEU A 10 -8.80 24.09 -26.14
CA LEU A 10 -7.70 23.13 -25.92
C LEU A 10 -6.52 23.80 -25.20
N LEU A 11 -6.18 25.04 -25.56
CA LEU A 11 -5.12 25.82 -24.89
C LEU A 11 -5.54 26.25 -23.46
N ALA A 12 -6.78 26.60 -23.24
CA ALA A 12 -7.29 26.91 -21.89
C ALA A 12 -7.39 25.67 -21.01
N GLY A 13 -7.73 24.51 -21.59
CA GLY A 13 -7.77 23.24 -20.89
C GLY A 13 -6.40 22.75 -20.43
N THR A 14 -5.34 22.97 -21.20
CA THR A 14 -3.98 22.59 -20.82
C THR A 14 -3.40 23.46 -19.71
N GLN A 15 -3.84 24.69 -19.57
CA GLN A 15 -3.39 25.56 -18.49
C GLN A 15 -4.04 25.23 -17.13
N ALA A 16 -5.24 24.67 -17.12
CA ALA A 16 -5.92 24.26 -15.89
C ALA A 16 -5.28 23.03 -15.23
N PHE A 17 -4.57 22.18 -15.99
CA PHE A 17 -3.89 20.99 -15.45
C PHE A 17 -2.46 21.25 -14.97
N ALA A 18 -1.84 22.36 -15.32
CA ALA A 18 -0.45 22.67 -14.97
C ALA A 18 -0.27 23.38 -13.63
N GLN A 19 -1.33 23.70 -12.89
CA GLN A 19 -1.25 24.73 -11.84
C GLN A 19 -1.72 24.34 -10.44
N TYR A 20 -1.89 23.07 -10.12
CA TYR A 20 -2.12 22.73 -8.72
C TYR A 20 -1.04 21.83 -8.17
N VAL A 21 0.19 22.33 -8.11
CA VAL A 21 1.11 21.92 -7.07
C VAL A 21 0.75 22.77 -5.86
N PRO A 22 0.09 22.23 -4.83
CA PRO A 22 -0.22 23.00 -3.63
C PRO A 22 1.11 23.54 -3.08
N ASP A 23 1.06 24.75 -2.53
CA ASP A 23 2.22 25.38 -1.89
C ASP A 23 2.56 24.59 -0.62
N TRP A 24 3.26 23.46 -0.82
CA TRP A 24 3.54 22.46 0.20
C TRP A 24 4.69 22.86 1.13
N HIS A 25 5.31 24.02 0.88
CA HIS A 25 6.30 24.64 1.76
C HIS A 25 5.71 25.18 3.07
N GLN A 26 4.40 25.39 3.14
CA GLN A 26 3.74 25.92 4.33
C GLN A 26 3.06 24.86 5.20
N GLY A 27 3.19 23.59 4.89
CA GLY A 27 2.48 22.53 5.59
C GLY A 27 3.31 21.28 5.86
N GLU A 28 3.05 20.65 7.00
CA GLU A 28 3.68 19.38 7.38
C GLU A 28 3.29 18.26 6.41
N LEU A 29 4.29 17.68 5.76
CA LEU A 29 4.15 16.55 4.87
C LEU A 29 4.11 15.24 5.66
N LYS A 30 2.99 14.55 5.65
CA LYS A 30 2.82 13.26 6.31
C LYS A 30 2.44 12.16 5.33
N LYS A 31 2.85 10.95 5.63
CA LYS A 31 2.38 9.77 4.93
C LYS A 31 0.95 9.45 5.35
N LYS A 32 0.02 9.33 4.39
CA LYS A 32 -1.36 8.88 4.63
C LYS A 32 -1.74 7.74 3.66
N GLY A 33 -1.63 6.52 4.15
CA GLY A 33 -1.86 5.35 3.29
C GLY A 33 -0.68 5.07 2.35
N THR A 34 -0.91 5.16 1.04
CA THR A 34 0.08 4.93 -0.03
C THR A 34 0.52 6.20 -0.75
N VAL A 35 0.09 7.36 -0.28
CA VAL A 35 0.38 8.68 -0.83
C VAL A 35 0.87 9.62 0.27
N LEU A 36 1.44 10.75 -0.12
CA LEU A 36 1.72 11.85 0.78
C LEU A 36 0.42 12.60 1.11
N ALA A 37 0.41 13.27 2.23
CA ALA A 37 -0.65 14.19 2.64
C ALA A 37 -0.01 15.48 3.10
N LEU A 38 -0.55 16.60 2.64
CA LEU A 38 -0.18 17.94 3.04
C LEU A 38 -1.29 18.49 3.93
N GLN A 39 -0.96 18.93 5.13
CA GLN A 39 -1.94 19.42 6.12
C GLN A 39 -3.12 18.47 6.36
N GLY A 40 -2.88 17.15 6.25
CA GLY A 40 -3.91 16.13 6.42
C GLY A 40 -4.75 15.81 5.18
N VAL A 41 -4.64 16.58 4.09
CA VAL A 41 -5.29 16.30 2.80
C VAL A 41 -4.43 15.35 1.99
N LYS A 42 -5.01 14.25 1.51
CA LYS A 42 -4.29 13.29 0.66
C LYS A 42 -3.97 13.92 -0.69
N LEU A 43 -2.70 13.86 -1.08
CA LEU A 43 -2.26 14.23 -2.42
C LEU A 43 -2.55 13.09 -3.41
N ASP A 44 -2.71 13.46 -4.67
CA ASP A 44 -2.80 12.47 -5.74
C ASP A 44 -1.48 11.73 -5.95
N LYS A 45 -1.56 10.57 -6.61
CA LYS A 45 -0.37 9.74 -6.90
C LYS A 45 0.65 10.50 -7.74
N VAL A 46 0.20 11.23 -8.75
CA VAL A 46 1.06 12.00 -9.66
C VAL A 46 1.79 13.11 -8.88
N THR A 47 1.06 13.87 -8.07
CA THR A 47 1.64 14.92 -7.21
C THR A 47 2.61 14.34 -6.19
N THR A 48 2.28 13.19 -5.58
CA THR A 48 3.20 12.48 -4.67
C THR A 48 4.49 12.11 -5.37
N GLN A 49 4.43 11.58 -6.60
CA GLN A 49 5.62 11.21 -7.37
C GLN A 49 6.42 12.44 -7.79
N ALA A 50 5.77 13.52 -8.20
CA ALA A 50 6.43 14.78 -8.56
C ALA A 50 7.22 15.37 -7.37
N ILE A 51 6.63 15.37 -6.17
CA ILE A 51 7.31 15.82 -4.94
C ILE A 51 8.52 14.94 -4.62
N LEU A 52 8.38 13.62 -4.70
CA LEU A 52 9.48 12.69 -4.44
C LEU A 52 10.61 12.84 -5.45
N ASP A 53 10.28 13.05 -6.73
CA ASP A 53 11.25 13.27 -7.80
C ASP A 53 12.02 14.58 -7.59
N GLN A 54 11.34 15.62 -7.18
CA GLN A 54 11.94 16.93 -6.92
C GLN A 54 12.89 16.92 -5.72
N VAL A 55 12.58 16.13 -4.66
CA VAL A 55 13.38 16.06 -3.43
C VAL A 55 14.61 15.17 -3.60
N GLY A 56 14.42 13.98 -4.15
CA GLY A 56 15.47 12.96 -4.18
C GLY A 56 15.59 12.26 -5.53
N GLY A 57 15.03 12.86 -6.57
CA GLY A 57 15.12 12.34 -7.93
C GLY A 57 14.42 11.00 -8.15
N PRO A 58 14.68 10.37 -9.30
CA PRO A 58 14.03 9.13 -9.70
C PRO A 58 14.30 7.97 -8.74
N GLU A 59 15.40 8.01 -7.98
CA GLU A 59 15.73 6.97 -7.00
C GLU A 59 14.74 6.97 -5.83
N MET A 60 14.32 8.16 -5.36
CA MET A 60 13.33 8.27 -4.28
C MET A 60 11.94 7.83 -4.74
N VAL A 61 11.57 8.11 -5.98
CA VAL A 61 10.33 7.63 -6.59
C VAL A 61 10.35 6.11 -6.68
N ALA A 62 11.45 5.52 -7.16
CA ALA A 62 11.62 4.07 -7.25
C ALA A 62 11.56 3.38 -5.87
N ALA A 63 12.22 3.96 -4.87
CA ALA A 63 12.18 3.47 -3.49
C ALA A 63 10.75 3.52 -2.92
N TRP A 64 10.02 4.62 -3.15
CA TRP A 64 8.63 4.75 -2.73
C TRP A 64 7.73 3.68 -3.36
N ASP A 65 7.85 3.47 -4.68
CA ASP A 65 7.06 2.46 -5.39
C ASP A 65 7.42 1.03 -4.96
N LYS A 66 8.70 0.76 -4.67
CA LYS A 66 9.15 -0.51 -4.07
C LYS A 66 8.44 -0.76 -2.73
N TYR A 67 8.53 0.18 -1.78
CA TYR A 67 7.91 0.02 -0.46
C TYR A 67 6.38 -0.03 -0.53
N ARG A 68 5.79 0.64 -1.50
CA ARG A 68 4.36 0.53 -1.77
C ARG A 68 3.96 -0.87 -2.23
N LYS A 69 4.76 -1.51 -3.09
CA LYS A 69 4.57 -2.91 -3.51
C LYS A 69 4.78 -3.87 -2.33
N GLU A 70 5.84 -3.70 -1.56
CA GLU A 70 6.11 -4.51 -0.36
C GLU A 70 4.93 -4.45 0.62
N ARG A 71 4.39 -3.27 0.86
CA ARG A 71 3.19 -3.11 1.68
C ARG A 71 1.97 -3.82 1.08
N GLY A 72 1.77 -3.76 -0.24
CA GLY A 72 0.69 -4.47 -0.94
C GLY A 72 0.80 -5.99 -0.75
N TRP A 73 1.99 -6.54 -0.96
CA TRP A 73 2.28 -7.94 -0.70
C TRP A 73 2.08 -8.30 0.77
N GLY A 74 2.51 -7.45 1.69
CA GLY A 74 2.30 -7.63 3.12
C GLY A 74 0.82 -7.76 3.48
N ILE A 75 -0.07 -6.93 2.92
CA ILE A 75 -1.52 -7.03 3.14
C ILE A 75 -2.06 -8.37 2.62
N GLY A 76 -1.68 -8.76 1.39
CA GLY A 76 -2.12 -10.00 0.77
C GLY A 76 -1.68 -11.25 1.57
N LEU A 77 -0.40 -11.30 1.95
CA LEU A 77 0.15 -12.41 2.73
C LEU A 77 -0.44 -12.48 4.15
N THR A 78 -0.68 -11.33 4.78
CA THR A 78 -1.32 -11.29 6.10
C THR A 78 -2.75 -11.82 6.03
N ALA A 79 -3.56 -11.29 5.11
CA ALA A 79 -4.94 -11.73 4.95
C ALA A 79 -5.01 -13.22 4.54
N GLY A 80 -4.27 -13.62 3.51
CA GLY A 80 -4.25 -15.01 3.01
C GLY A 80 -3.68 -15.98 4.04
N GLY A 81 -2.59 -15.61 4.72
CA GLY A 81 -1.97 -16.46 5.74
C GLY A 81 -2.88 -16.72 6.93
N TYR A 82 -3.48 -15.68 7.49
CA TYR A 82 -4.40 -15.88 8.63
C TYR A 82 -5.69 -16.56 8.22
N THR A 83 -6.19 -16.36 7.00
CA THR A 83 -7.35 -17.11 6.49
C THR A 83 -7.03 -18.60 6.38
N LEU A 84 -5.83 -18.94 5.85
CA LEU A 84 -5.36 -20.33 5.78
C LEU A 84 -5.17 -20.94 7.18
N ALA A 85 -4.61 -20.18 8.11
CA ALA A 85 -4.44 -20.63 9.50
C ALA A 85 -5.79 -20.89 10.16
N ALA A 86 -6.76 -20.02 10.00
CA ALA A 86 -8.11 -20.20 10.53
C ALA A 86 -8.81 -21.40 9.91
N ALA A 87 -8.71 -21.58 8.59
CA ALA A 87 -9.27 -22.75 7.91
C ALA A 87 -8.60 -24.05 8.40
N GLY A 88 -7.27 -24.07 8.55
CA GLY A 88 -6.54 -25.20 9.10
C GLY A 88 -6.93 -25.54 10.54
N PHE A 89 -7.10 -24.50 11.36
CA PHE A 89 -7.60 -24.65 12.75
C PHE A 89 -9.01 -25.22 12.81
N CYS A 90 -9.93 -24.66 12.01
CA CYS A 90 -11.32 -25.19 11.98
C CYS A 90 -11.35 -26.62 11.47
N PHE A 91 -10.64 -26.91 10.37
CA PHE A 91 -10.59 -28.27 9.82
C PHE A 91 -9.97 -29.25 10.80
N GLY A 92 -8.77 -28.99 11.29
CA GLY A 92 -8.08 -29.85 12.25
C GLY A 92 -8.86 -29.99 13.57
N GLY A 93 -9.39 -28.88 14.09
CA GLY A 93 -10.13 -28.82 15.32
C GLY A 93 -11.40 -29.69 15.31
N VAL A 94 -12.13 -29.70 14.18
CA VAL A 94 -13.30 -30.56 14.02
C VAL A 94 -12.93 -32.05 14.15
N TYR A 95 -11.82 -32.47 13.53
CA TYR A 95 -11.35 -33.86 13.61
C TYR A 95 -10.80 -34.21 14.99
N VAL A 96 -10.13 -33.28 15.67
CA VAL A 96 -9.71 -33.48 17.07
C VAL A 96 -10.92 -33.66 17.97
N LEU A 97 -11.94 -32.80 17.86
CA LEU A 97 -13.18 -32.92 18.62
C LEU A 97 -13.91 -34.23 18.32
N ALA A 98 -14.02 -34.60 17.03
CA ALA A 98 -14.62 -35.88 16.63
C ALA A 98 -13.86 -37.07 17.22
N GLY A 99 -12.52 -37.02 17.24
CA GLY A 99 -11.68 -38.04 17.86
C GLY A 99 -11.88 -38.12 19.36
N VAL A 100 -11.88 -37.00 20.07
CA VAL A 100 -12.09 -36.97 21.53
C VAL A 100 -13.48 -37.50 21.91
N VAL A 101 -14.53 -36.98 21.25
CA VAL A 101 -15.91 -37.43 21.49
C VAL A 101 -16.05 -38.88 21.08
N GLY A 102 -15.53 -39.29 19.93
CA GLY A 102 -15.58 -40.67 19.44
C GLY A 102 -14.86 -41.64 20.39
N THR A 103 -13.70 -41.25 20.98
CA THR A 103 -12.99 -42.07 21.96
C THR A 103 -13.88 -42.43 23.16
N ILE A 104 -14.70 -41.47 23.64
CA ILE A 104 -15.61 -41.70 24.77
C ILE A 104 -16.65 -42.76 24.40
N PHE A 105 -17.22 -42.73 23.22
CA PHE A 105 -18.25 -43.68 22.77
C PHE A 105 -17.69 -45.02 22.34
N VAL A 106 -16.51 -45.03 21.70
CA VAL A 106 -15.85 -46.22 21.13
C VAL A 106 -15.06 -46.97 22.19
N ALA A 107 -14.70 -46.36 23.31
CA ALA A 107 -14.04 -47.02 24.45
C ALA A 107 -14.86 -48.20 25.00
N ILE A 108 -16.20 -48.20 24.81
CA ILE A 108 -17.06 -49.31 25.11
C ILE A 108 -16.79 -50.53 24.21
N GLY A 109 -16.29 -50.29 22.97
CA GLY A 109 -15.93 -51.33 21.99
C GLY A 109 -14.52 -51.91 22.13
N GLY A 110 -13.70 -51.38 23.08
CA GLY A 110 -12.37 -51.82 23.35
C GLY A 110 -11.28 -51.00 22.61
N GLN A 111 -10.02 -51.20 23.03
CA GLN A 111 -8.86 -50.44 22.59
C GLN A 111 -8.63 -50.49 21.07
N GLU A 112 -8.88 -51.63 20.44
CA GLU A 112 -8.67 -51.81 18.99
C GLU A 112 -9.56 -50.93 18.14
N ALA A 113 -10.81 -50.67 18.61
CA ALA A 113 -11.73 -49.75 17.91
C ALA A 113 -11.28 -48.29 18.03
N VAL A 114 -10.71 -47.88 19.15
CA VAL A 114 -10.11 -46.55 19.35
C VAL A 114 -8.90 -46.37 18.45
N ASP A 115 -8.02 -47.34 18.37
CA ASP A 115 -6.79 -47.25 17.55
C ASP A 115 -7.13 -47.15 16.05
N LYS A 116 -8.12 -47.91 15.57
CA LYS A 116 -8.60 -47.75 14.17
C LYS A 116 -9.18 -46.38 13.87
N MET A 117 -9.96 -45.82 14.79
CA MET A 117 -10.50 -44.50 14.65
C MET A 117 -9.41 -43.40 14.55
N TRP A 118 -8.41 -43.46 15.43
CA TRP A 118 -7.29 -42.53 15.40
C TRP A 118 -6.38 -42.73 14.19
N ALA A 119 -6.22 -43.93 13.67
CA ALA A 119 -5.51 -44.19 12.43
C ALA A 119 -6.17 -43.51 11.23
N ASP A 120 -7.49 -43.42 11.20
CA ASP A 120 -8.23 -42.71 10.14
C ASP A 120 -8.28 -41.18 10.33
N LEU A 121 -8.35 -40.70 11.57
CA LEU A 121 -8.43 -39.27 11.89
C LEU A 121 -7.06 -38.57 11.91
N GLY A 122 -6.01 -39.29 12.29
CA GLY A 122 -4.66 -38.76 12.46
C GLY A 122 -4.12 -38.00 11.25
N PRO A 123 -4.18 -38.53 10.03
CA PRO A 123 -3.77 -37.80 8.82
C PRO A 123 -4.55 -36.50 8.59
N LYS A 124 -5.84 -36.49 8.90
CA LYS A 124 -6.71 -35.31 8.73
C LYS A 124 -6.36 -34.20 9.73
N VAL A 125 -6.06 -34.56 10.96
CA VAL A 125 -5.55 -33.65 12.01
C VAL A 125 -4.19 -33.08 11.61
N GLN A 126 -3.29 -33.91 11.08
CA GLN A 126 -1.97 -33.47 10.61
C GLN A 126 -2.08 -32.47 9.47
N ILE A 127 -2.96 -32.70 8.48
CA ILE A 127 -3.21 -31.76 7.37
C ILE A 127 -3.72 -30.41 7.91
N GLY A 128 -4.70 -30.43 8.84
CA GLY A 128 -5.22 -29.23 9.48
C GLY A 128 -4.15 -28.46 10.26
N GLY A 129 -3.34 -29.18 11.03
CA GLY A 129 -2.22 -28.63 11.79
C GLY A 129 -1.14 -28.03 10.88
N ALA A 130 -0.75 -28.72 9.81
CA ALA A 130 0.21 -28.21 8.82
C ALA A 130 -0.31 -26.96 8.13
N ALA A 131 -1.57 -26.93 7.71
CA ALA A 131 -2.20 -25.76 7.12
C ALA A 131 -2.23 -24.56 8.09
N MET A 132 -2.56 -24.81 9.36
CA MET A 132 -2.55 -23.77 10.40
C MET A 132 -1.14 -23.20 10.60
N LEU A 133 -0.13 -24.03 10.76
CA LEU A 133 1.26 -23.59 10.97
C LEU A 133 1.79 -22.83 9.76
N THR A 134 1.54 -23.33 8.55
CA THR A 134 1.94 -22.67 7.31
C THR A 134 1.22 -21.31 7.19
N GLY A 135 -0.07 -21.25 7.48
CA GLY A 135 -0.84 -20.03 7.46
C GLY A 135 -0.33 -18.99 8.46
N LEU A 136 0.05 -19.40 9.67
CA LEU A 136 0.66 -18.52 10.66
C LEU A 136 2.03 -18.00 10.20
N ALA A 137 2.88 -18.84 9.64
CA ALA A 137 4.19 -18.43 9.13
C ALA A 137 4.05 -17.42 7.98
N VAL A 138 3.17 -17.67 7.03
CA VAL A 138 2.89 -16.75 5.91
C VAL A 138 2.27 -15.46 6.43
N GLY A 139 1.31 -15.53 7.33
CA GLY A 139 0.64 -14.35 7.92
C GLY A 139 1.61 -13.45 8.69
N THR A 140 2.49 -14.03 9.51
CA THR A 140 3.51 -13.27 10.26
C THR A 140 4.53 -12.62 9.33
N THR A 141 4.98 -13.31 8.27
CA THR A 141 5.83 -12.72 7.23
C THR A 141 5.14 -11.52 6.57
N GLY A 142 3.84 -11.63 6.30
CA GLY A 142 3.04 -10.52 5.77
C GLY A 142 3.02 -9.30 6.70
N VAL A 143 2.87 -9.51 8.01
CA VAL A 143 2.92 -8.43 9.01
C VAL A 143 4.29 -7.74 9.03
N VAL A 144 5.38 -8.51 8.96
CA VAL A 144 6.74 -7.95 8.92
C VAL A 144 6.92 -7.06 7.68
N LEU A 145 6.51 -7.54 6.50
CA LEU A 145 6.56 -6.73 5.27
C LEU A 145 5.71 -5.48 5.36
N LEU A 146 4.53 -5.55 5.97
CA LEU A 146 3.70 -4.38 6.24
C LEU A 146 4.40 -3.35 7.12
N CYS A 147 5.01 -3.80 8.21
CA CYS A 147 5.71 -2.92 9.15
C CYS A 147 6.92 -2.26 8.49
N VAL A 148 7.74 -3.04 7.76
CA VAL A 148 8.94 -2.55 7.08
C VAL A 148 8.56 -1.57 5.97
N GLY A 149 7.67 -1.95 5.06
CA GLY A 149 7.22 -1.09 3.97
C GLY A 149 6.59 0.22 4.48
N ASN A 150 5.76 0.11 5.54
CA ASN A 150 5.12 1.27 6.16
C ASN A 150 6.12 2.19 6.87
N GLY A 151 7.10 1.62 7.57
CA GLY A 151 8.17 2.34 8.24
C GLY A 151 9.06 3.11 7.27
N ASN A 152 9.48 2.45 6.18
CA ASN A 152 10.33 3.05 5.17
C ASN A 152 9.62 4.16 4.39
N MET A 153 8.35 3.97 4.01
CA MET A 153 7.54 5.04 3.42
C MET A 153 7.39 6.25 4.38
N LYS A 154 7.27 6.01 5.69
CA LYS A 154 7.21 7.09 6.69
C LYS A 154 8.56 7.82 6.80
N LYS A 155 9.68 7.12 6.70
CA LYS A 155 11.01 7.73 6.67
C LYS A 155 11.17 8.62 5.44
N LEU A 156 10.82 8.14 4.23
CA LEU A 156 10.87 8.94 3.01
C LEU A 156 9.99 10.20 3.11
N ALA A 157 8.77 10.08 3.64
CA ALA A 157 7.91 11.24 3.85
C ALA A 157 8.54 12.28 4.79
N ARG A 158 9.24 11.85 5.85
CA ARG A 158 9.97 12.75 6.74
C ARG A 158 11.20 13.39 6.08
N THR A 159 11.87 12.65 5.19
CA THR A 159 12.98 13.22 4.42
C THR A 159 12.47 14.32 3.48
N CYS A 160 11.30 14.13 2.86
CA CYS A 160 10.66 15.18 2.06
C CYS A 160 10.29 16.41 2.90
N ASP A 161 9.76 16.19 4.10
CA ASP A 161 9.39 17.26 5.03
C ASP A 161 10.62 18.04 5.51
N ALA A 162 11.71 17.34 5.84
CA ALA A 162 12.96 17.93 6.32
C ALA A 162 13.79 18.61 5.23
N ALA A 163 13.62 18.22 3.96
CA ALA A 163 14.36 18.77 2.85
C ALA A 163 14.06 20.27 2.62
N GLY A 164 13.01 20.81 3.27
CA GLY A 164 12.68 22.23 3.33
C GLY A 164 12.77 22.85 1.95
N LEU A 165 12.07 22.27 0.97
CA LEU A 165 12.23 22.69 -0.41
C LEU A 165 11.96 24.18 -0.51
N GLU A 166 12.98 24.93 -0.86
CA GLU A 166 12.80 26.31 -1.28
C GLU A 166 11.76 26.33 -2.40
N PRO A 167 10.79 27.26 -2.35
CA PRO A 167 9.80 27.36 -3.41
C PRO A 167 10.53 27.46 -4.74
N VAL A 168 10.44 26.41 -5.56
CA VAL A 168 10.85 26.52 -6.95
C VAL A 168 9.97 27.64 -7.50
N PRO A 169 10.55 28.76 -7.92
CA PRO A 169 9.77 29.86 -8.41
C PRO A 169 8.92 29.31 -9.56
N ALA A 170 7.60 29.21 -9.29
CA ALA A 170 6.67 28.73 -10.29
C ALA A 170 6.90 29.58 -11.54
N ALA A 171 7.26 28.93 -12.66
CA ALA A 171 7.50 29.62 -13.91
C ALA A 171 6.28 30.50 -14.20
N GLN A 172 6.39 31.79 -13.90
CA GLN A 172 5.30 32.75 -14.07
C GLN A 172 5.33 33.24 -15.50
N LEU A 173 4.31 32.83 -16.24
CA LEU A 173 4.03 33.42 -17.54
C LEU A 173 3.38 34.78 -17.30
N THR A 174 4.16 35.82 -17.44
CA THR A 174 3.64 37.20 -17.29
C THR A 174 3.35 37.76 -18.67
N PHE A 175 2.13 38.14 -18.91
CA PHE A 175 1.71 38.88 -20.09
C PHE A 175 1.78 40.37 -19.76
N GLY A 176 2.62 41.11 -20.46
CA GLY A 176 2.82 42.52 -20.16
C GLY A 176 3.37 43.31 -21.32
N PRO A 177 3.32 44.66 -21.21
CA PRO A 177 3.89 45.55 -22.19
C PRO A 177 5.43 45.40 -22.19
N THR A 178 5.99 45.17 -23.37
CA THR A 178 7.45 45.17 -23.62
C THR A 178 7.81 46.40 -24.46
N PRO A 179 9.05 46.85 -24.47
CA PRO A 179 9.47 48.03 -25.26
C PRO A 179 9.14 47.94 -26.76
N SER A 180 8.91 46.72 -27.28
CA SER A 180 8.56 46.42 -28.67
C SER A 180 7.10 46.01 -28.89
N GLY A 181 6.21 46.14 -27.87
CA GLY A 181 4.79 45.74 -27.94
C GLY A 181 4.30 44.96 -26.75
N VAL A 182 3.39 44.03 -26.96
CA VAL A 182 2.88 43.12 -25.94
C VAL A 182 3.63 41.79 -26.05
N GLY A 183 4.24 41.35 -24.99
CA GLY A 183 5.05 40.13 -24.97
C GLY A 183 4.71 39.16 -23.81
N LEU A 184 5.09 37.93 -23.99
CA LEU A 184 5.06 36.87 -22.98
C LEU A 184 6.46 36.74 -22.37
N ALA A 185 6.58 36.96 -21.07
CA ALA A 185 7.83 36.72 -20.33
C ALA A 185 7.66 35.49 -19.42
N LEU A 186 8.54 34.52 -19.59
CA LEU A 186 8.71 33.41 -18.67
C LEU A 186 9.75 33.85 -17.62
N ARG A 187 9.33 33.98 -16.36
CA ARG A 187 10.26 34.12 -15.24
C ARG A 187 10.44 32.76 -14.58
N PHE A 188 11.68 32.36 -14.44
CA PHE A 188 12.12 31.19 -13.70
C PHE A 188 12.58 31.60 -12.31
#